data_dec017fa156461ecdcfdd900d7437cef
#
_entry.id   dec017fa156461ecdcfdd900d7437cef
#
_cell.length_a   1.000
_cell.length_b   1.000
_cell.length_c   1.000
_cell.angle_alpha   90.00
_cell.angle_beta   90.00
_cell.angle_gamma   90.00
#
_symmetry.space_group_name_H-M   'P 1'
#
loop_
_entity.id
_entity.type
_entity.pdbx_description
1 polymer ?
#
loop_
_entity_poly.entity_id
_entity_poly.type
_entity_poly.pdbx_seq_one_letter_code
_entity_poly.pdbx_strand_id
1 'polypeptide(L)'
;MDERALLEMADDLYGRPLPEFTAARDRRAKELKADGSDDLAAAVKRLRKPSTAAWVVDLLVRRDRDQVDQVLSVGAALREAQAAMEAGELRALTRQRRQVTAALATQARSRAAEEGLRVTAAVADQVEATLTAGMVDELCGRALRSGLLVAALATTGVDPMAEADVAAALALPEALGFSATPREAPEPGRPDLRVVPDPDAAQKAVSSAQERVTEAEADRAEATEALAELDAERSRLEARTLQLQAELEELRRRTGDVEAECEEVEEEAAIVEEERDEAAARVRRADADLATAQEALERASARS
;
A
#
# COMPACT_ATOMS: atom_id res chain seq x y z
N MET A 1 -36.58 -1.53 -9.68
CA MET A 1 -35.60 -2.62 -9.80
C MET A 1 -35.20 -3.06 -8.40
N ASP A 2 -35.18 -4.32 -8.09
CA ASP A 2 -34.72 -4.83 -6.78
C ASP A 2 -33.18 -4.91 -6.78
N GLU A 3 -32.55 -3.91 -6.16
CA GLU A 3 -31.06 -3.81 -6.05
C GLU A 3 -30.44 -5.00 -5.33
N ARG A 4 -31.14 -5.53 -4.33
CA ARG A 4 -30.66 -6.69 -3.57
C ARG A 4 -30.66 -7.95 -4.45
N ALA A 5 -31.70 -8.16 -5.23
CA ALA A 5 -31.75 -9.28 -6.16
C ALA A 5 -30.64 -9.19 -7.23
N LEU A 6 -30.30 -7.97 -7.69
CA LEU A 6 -29.20 -7.76 -8.63
C LEU A 6 -27.84 -8.07 -7.99
N LEU A 7 -27.60 -7.65 -6.72
CA LEU A 7 -26.37 -7.97 -5.98
C LEU A 7 -26.21 -9.47 -5.76
N GLU A 8 -27.28 -10.18 -5.36
CA GLU A 8 -27.26 -11.63 -5.18
C GLU A 8 -26.95 -12.38 -6.49
N MET A 9 -27.50 -11.93 -7.60
CA MET A 9 -27.19 -12.48 -8.92
C MET A 9 -25.75 -12.16 -9.38
N ALA A 10 -25.28 -10.95 -9.10
CA ALA A 10 -23.89 -10.59 -9.35
C ALA A 10 -22.96 -11.48 -8.52
N ASP A 11 -23.24 -11.70 -7.24
CA ASP A 11 -22.44 -12.56 -6.38
C ASP A 11 -22.32 -13.99 -6.92
N ASP A 12 -23.43 -14.60 -7.39
CA ASP A 12 -23.38 -15.92 -8.06
C ASP A 12 -22.52 -15.89 -9.33
N LEU A 13 -22.64 -14.86 -10.16
CA LEU A 13 -21.91 -14.76 -11.42
C LEU A 13 -20.41 -14.56 -11.22
N TYR A 14 -20.02 -13.65 -10.31
CA TYR A 14 -18.61 -13.36 -10.01
C TYR A 14 -17.94 -14.46 -9.19
N GLY A 15 -18.72 -15.34 -8.58
CA GLY A 15 -18.23 -16.57 -7.95
C GLY A 15 -17.90 -17.69 -8.91
N ARG A 16 -18.20 -17.58 -10.22
CA ARG A 16 -17.97 -18.65 -11.23
C ARG A 16 -16.54 -18.59 -11.80
N PRO A 17 -16.07 -19.70 -12.39
CA PRO A 17 -14.83 -19.69 -13.16
C PRO A 17 -14.84 -18.61 -14.23
N LEU A 18 -13.74 -17.87 -14.36
CA LEU A 18 -13.62 -16.71 -15.26
C LEU A 18 -14.02 -16.99 -16.73
N PRO A 19 -13.69 -18.16 -17.33
CA PRO A 19 -14.13 -18.48 -18.69
C PRO A 19 -15.67 -18.62 -18.83
N GLU A 20 -16.36 -19.03 -17.77
CA GLU A 20 -17.80 -19.31 -17.78
C GLU A 20 -18.65 -18.05 -17.58
N PHE A 21 -18.06 -16.96 -17.05
CA PHE A 21 -18.78 -15.75 -16.67
C PHE A 21 -19.74 -15.25 -17.75
N THR A 22 -19.24 -15.06 -18.98
CA THR A 22 -20.02 -14.47 -20.07
C THR A 22 -21.21 -15.34 -20.46
N ALA A 23 -20.99 -16.65 -20.57
CA ALA A 23 -22.06 -17.60 -20.92
C ALA A 23 -23.12 -17.70 -19.80
N ALA A 24 -22.68 -17.69 -18.53
CA ALA A 24 -23.58 -17.70 -17.37
C ALA A 24 -24.40 -16.42 -17.26
N ARG A 25 -23.76 -15.24 -17.43
CA ARG A 25 -24.42 -13.95 -17.43
C ARG A 25 -25.51 -13.88 -18.52
N ASP A 26 -25.16 -14.27 -19.74
CA ASP A 26 -26.06 -14.22 -20.89
C ASP A 26 -27.25 -15.17 -20.75
N ARG A 27 -27.01 -16.36 -20.21
CA ARG A 27 -28.06 -17.31 -19.87
C ARG A 27 -29.00 -16.73 -18.80
N ARG A 28 -28.45 -16.18 -17.70
CA ARG A 28 -29.22 -15.59 -16.63
C ARG A 28 -30.12 -14.44 -17.11
N ALA A 29 -29.55 -13.55 -17.92
CA ALA A 29 -30.31 -12.46 -18.52
C ALA A 29 -31.46 -12.95 -19.42
N LYS A 30 -31.24 -14.04 -20.14
CA LYS A 30 -32.30 -14.68 -20.99
C LYS A 30 -33.43 -15.28 -20.15
N GLU A 31 -33.09 -15.96 -19.05
CA GLU A 31 -34.06 -16.53 -18.09
C GLU A 31 -34.93 -15.41 -17.49
N LEU A 32 -34.30 -14.35 -16.95
CA LEU A 32 -35.04 -13.22 -16.39
C LEU A 32 -35.96 -12.52 -17.39
N LYS A 33 -35.55 -12.44 -18.65
CA LYS A 33 -36.41 -11.91 -19.71
C LYS A 33 -37.60 -12.79 -19.98
N ALA A 34 -37.41 -14.11 -19.95
CA ALA A 34 -38.52 -15.06 -20.13
C ALA A 34 -39.52 -15.01 -18.97
N ASP A 35 -39.03 -14.68 -17.75
CA ASP A 35 -39.84 -14.54 -16.54
C ASP A 35 -40.51 -13.12 -16.45
N GLY A 36 -40.36 -12.26 -17.45
CA GLY A 36 -40.97 -10.91 -17.49
C GLY A 36 -40.23 -9.87 -16.65
N SER A 37 -39.00 -10.15 -16.18
CA SER A 37 -38.17 -9.26 -15.38
C SER A 37 -37.19 -8.47 -16.26
N ASP A 38 -37.71 -7.69 -17.24
CA ASP A 38 -36.92 -7.04 -18.27
C ASP A 38 -35.87 -6.06 -17.71
N ASP A 39 -36.20 -5.27 -16.71
CA ASP A 39 -35.25 -4.32 -16.06
C ASP A 39 -34.06 -5.06 -15.42
N LEU A 40 -34.34 -6.14 -14.72
CA LEU A 40 -33.32 -6.95 -14.06
C LEU A 40 -32.46 -7.73 -15.09
N ALA A 41 -33.10 -8.24 -16.15
CA ALA A 41 -32.42 -8.86 -17.29
C ALA A 41 -31.44 -7.88 -17.97
N ALA A 42 -31.87 -6.63 -18.19
CA ALA A 42 -31.04 -5.59 -18.78
C ALA A 42 -29.88 -5.19 -17.82
N ALA A 43 -30.12 -5.14 -16.52
CA ALA A 43 -29.10 -4.85 -15.52
C ALA A 43 -28.04 -5.99 -15.44
N VAL A 44 -28.46 -7.24 -15.37
CA VAL A 44 -27.55 -8.41 -15.38
C VAL A 44 -26.73 -8.44 -16.68
N LYS A 45 -27.32 -8.15 -17.82
CA LYS A 45 -26.62 -8.11 -19.11
C LYS A 45 -25.52 -7.05 -19.18
N ARG A 46 -25.64 -5.94 -18.42
CA ARG A 46 -24.63 -4.88 -18.32
C ARG A 46 -23.47 -5.20 -17.40
N LEU A 47 -23.54 -6.26 -16.58
CA LEU A 47 -22.45 -6.66 -15.74
C LEU A 47 -21.19 -6.95 -16.57
N ARG A 48 -20.11 -6.29 -16.21
CA ARG A 48 -18.82 -6.41 -16.92
C ARG A 48 -18.10 -7.67 -16.49
N LYS A 49 -17.43 -8.34 -17.44
CA LYS A 49 -16.53 -9.45 -17.10
C LYS A 49 -15.36 -8.90 -16.28
N PRO A 50 -14.99 -9.53 -15.15
CA PRO A 50 -13.84 -9.11 -14.36
C PRO A 50 -12.54 -9.33 -15.14
N SER A 51 -11.55 -8.47 -14.87
CA SER A 51 -10.17 -8.73 -15.27
C SER A 51 -9.64 -9.97 -14.54
N THR A 52 -8.57 -10.57 -15.05
CA THR A 52 -7.98 -11.75 -14.39
C THR A 52 -7.56 -11.45 -12.95
N ALA A 53 -6.95 -10.29 -12.71
CA ALA A 53 -6.53 -9.88 -11.36
C ALA A 53 -7.73 -9.66 -10.43
N ALA A 54 -8.78 -8.96 -10.88
CA ALA A 54 -9.99 -8.75 -10.11
C ALA A 54 -10.67 -10.09 -9.76
N TRP A 55 -10.80 -11.00 -10.73
CA TRP A 55 -11.37 -12.31 -10.50
C TRP A 55 -10.57 -13.15 -9.49
N VAL A 56 -9.23 -13.08 -9.53
CA VAL A 56 -8.35 -13.77 -8.56
C VAL A 56 -8.57 -13.23 -7.14
N VAL A 57 -8.72 -11.93 -6.99
CA VAL A 57 -9.04 -11.30 -5.69
C VAL A 57 -10.44 -11.69 -5.23
N ASP A 58 -11.44 -11.65 -6.11
CA ASP A 58 -12.81 -12.04 -5.80
C ASP A 58 -12.90 -13.54 -5.39
N LEU A 59 -12.11 -14.40 -6.03
CA LEU A 59 -11.98 -15.81 -5.67
C LEU A 59 -11.39 -15.96 -4.25
N LEU A 60 -10.30 -15.23 -3.96
CA LEU A 60 -9.64 -15.25 -2.65
C LEU A 60 -10.60 -14.82 -1.53
N VAL A 61 -11.35 -13.73 -1.75
CA VAL A 61 -12.35 -13.24 -0.77
C VAL A 61 -13.41 -14.29 -0.46
N ARG A 62 -13.79 -15.13 -1.43
CA ARG A 62 -14.78 -16.19 -1.24
C ARG A 62 -14.22 -17.45 -0.59
N ARG A 63 -12.96 -17.79 -0.91
CA ARG A 63 -12.31 -19.02 -0.43
C ARG A 63 -11.62 -18.89 0.90
N ASP A 64 -10.98 -17.75 1.13
CA ASP A 64 -10.08 -17.50 2.24
C ASP A 64 -10.44 -16.19 2.99
N ARG A 65 -11.74 -16.00 3.22
CA ARG A 65 -12.32 -14.79 3.80
C ARG A 65 -11.63 -14.33 5.09
N ASP A 66 -11.41 -15.26 6.03
CA ASP A 66 -10.81 -14.96 7.32
C ASP A 66 -9.39 -14.38 7.17
N GLN A 67 -8.63 -14.88 6.19
CA GLN A 67 -7.29 -14.38 5.92
C GLN A 67 -7.33 -12.99 5.28
N VAL A 68 -8.28 -12.74 4.36
CA VAL A 68 -8.50 -11.41 3.79
C VAL A 68 -8.89 -10.41 4.89
N ASP A 69 -9.81 -10.78 5.78
CA ASP A 69 -10.22 -9.93 6.89
C ASP A 69 -9.07 -9.66 7.88
N GLN A 70 -8.20 -10.65 8.13
CA GLN A 70 -6.99 -10.46 8.91
C GLN A 70 -6.03 -9.46 8.28
N VAL A 71 -5.82 -9.54 6.95
CA VAL A 71 -4.98 -8.59 6.22
C VAL A 71 -5.57 -7.18 6.27
N LEU A 72 -6.87 -7.03 6.09
CA LEU A 72 -7.53 -5.74 6.17
C LEU A 72 -7.51 -5.15 7.59
N SER A 73 -7.51 -5.99 8.64
CA SER A 73 -7.35 -5.54 10.03
C SER A 73 -5.96 -4.95 10.31
N VAL A 74 -4.90 -5.54 9.73
CA VAL A 74 -3.54 -4.97 9.78
C VAL A 74 -3.51 -3.60 9.09
N GLY A 75 -4.25 -3.43 7.98
CA GLY A 75 -4.42 -2.15 7.33
C GLY A 75 -5.09 -1.10 8.21
N ALA A 76 -6.13 -1.48 8.95
CA ALA A 76 -6.80 -0.60 9.91
C ALA A 76 -5.86 -0.14 11.02
N ALA A 77 -5.10 -1.07 11.63
CA ALA A 77 -4.09 -0.76 12.63
C ALA A 77 -2.99 0.17 12.09
N LEU A 78 -2.57 -0.02 10.83
CA LEU A 78 -1.59 0.86 10.18
C LEU A 78 -2.11 2.29 10.03
N ARG A 79 -3.36 2.48 9.62
CA ARG A 79 -3.98 3.82 9.53
C ARG A 79 -4.13 4.49 10.89
N GLU A 80 -4.45 3.72 11.92
CA GLU A 80 -4.56 4.20 13.31
C GLU A 80 -3.20 4.64 13.85
N ALA A 81 -2.13 3.84 13.67
CA ALA A 81 -0.77 4.20 14.04
C ALA A 81 -0.24 5.43 13.27
N GLN A 82 -0.63 5.59 11.99
CA GLN A 82 -0.33 6.80 11.21
C GLN A 82 -1.01 8.04 11.80
N ALA A 83 -2.27 7.93 12.19
CA ALA A 83 -2.99 9.03 12.82
C ALA A 83 -2.42 9.40 14.19
N ALA A 84 -1.90 8.42 14.95
CA ALA A 84 -1.24 8.62 16.24
C ALA A 84 0.22 9.09 16.15
N MET A 85 0.82 9.15 14.95
CA MET A 85 2.24 9.50 14.69
C MET A 85 3.27 8.60 15.40
N GLU A 86 2.95 7.34 15.65
CA GLU A 86 3.82 6.38 16.34
C GLU A 86 4.84 5.73 15.38
N ALA A 87 6.00 6.39 15.20
CA ALA A 87 7.00 6.00 14.21
C ALA A 87 7.56 4.57 14.38
N GLY A 88 7.65 4.06 15.62
CA GLY A 88 8.12 2.71 15.92
C GLY A 88 7.13 1.64 15.45
N GLU A 89 5.86 1.82 15.75
CA GLU A 89 4.77 0.93 15.39
C GLU A 89 4.53 0.94 13.88
N LEU A 90 4.59 2.10 13.24
CA LEU A 90 4.52 2.27 11.78
C LEU A 90 5.52 1.41 11.01
N ARG A 91 6.78 1.35 11.49
CA ARG A 91 7.82 0.52 10.84
C ARG A 91 7.54 -0.97 10.99
N ALA A 92 7.06 -1.41 12.15
CA ALA A 92 6.70 -2.80 12.40
C ALA A 92 5.50 -3.22 11.54
N LEU A 93 4.44 -2.44 11.53
CA LEU A 93 3.22 -2.67 10.75
C LEU A 93 3.48 -2.61 9.23
N THR A 94 4.37 -1.73 8.77
CA THR A 94 4.75 -1.66 7.35
C THR A 94 5.46 -2.93 6.89
N ARG A 95 6.35 -3.49 7.71
CA ARG A 95 6.99 -4.79 7.43
C ARG A 95 5.97 -5.92 7.42
N GLN A 96 5.10 -5.95 8.43
CA GLN A 96 4.04 -6.95 8.52
C GLN A 96 3.10 -6.87 7.30
N ARG A 97 2.70 -5.67 6.87
CA ARG A 97 1.89 -5.47 5.66
C ARG A 97 2.52 -6.16 4.45
N ARG A 98 3.80 -5.89 4.15
CA ARG A 98 4.49 -6.48 3.00
C ARG A 98 4.50 -8.01 3.07
N GLN A 99 4.76 -8.58 4.24
CA GLN A 99 4.78 -10.03 4.42
C GLN A 99 3.41 -10.66 4.18
N VAL A 100 2.34 -10.09 4.76
CA VAL A 100 1.00 -10.65 4.63
C VAL A 100 0.43 -10.46 3.23
N THR A 101 0.69 -9.35 2.54
CA THR A 101 0.25 -9.16 1.16
C THR A 101 0.93 -10.12 0.20
N ALA A 102 2.23 -10.32 0.31
CA ALA A 102 2.97 -11.28 -0.52
C ALA A 102 2.51 -12.73 -0.27
N ALA A 103 2.30 -13.12 0.99
CA ALA A 103 1.79 -14.44 1.33
C ALA A 103 0.38 -14.67 0.74
N LEU A 104 -0.49 -13.66 0.88
CA LEU A 104 -1.86 -13.76 0.37
C LEU A 104 -1.91 -13.75 -1.17
N ALA A 105 -1.03 -13.00 -1.84
CA ALA A 105 -0.89 -13.03 -3.31
C ALA A 105 -0.42 -14.41 -3.79
N THR A 106 0.50 -15.06 -3.08
CA THR A 106 0.93 -16.43 -3.37
C THR A 106 -0.22 -17.42 -3.21
N GLN A 107 -1.01 -17.29 -2.16
CA GLN A 107 -2.21 -18.13 -1.96
C GLN A 107 -3.26 -17.90 -3.04
N ALA A 108 -3.49 -16.65 -3.45
CA ALA A 108 -4.40 -16.31 -4.54
C ALA A 108 -4.00 -16.99 -5.86
N ARG A 109 -2.69 -17.07 -6.15
CA ARG A 109 -2.16 -17.83 -7.30
C ARG A 109 -2.49 -19.32 -7.20
N SER A 110 -2.32 -19.91 -6.01
CA SER A 110 -2.67 -21.32 -5.78
C SER A 110 -4.15 -21.57 -5.99
N ARG A 111 -5.03 -20.72 -5.44
CA ARG A 111 -6.49 -20.84 -5.65
C ARG A 111 -6.89 -20.69 -7.10
N ALA A 112 -6.28 -19.78 -7.84
CA ALA A 112 -6.52 -19.62 -9.27
C ALA A 112 -6.08 -20.85 -10.07
N ALA A 113 -4.96 -21.48 -9.69
CA ALA A 113 -4.48 -22.72 -10.32
C ALA A 113 -5.44 -23.91 -10.05
N GLU A 114 -6.05 -24.00 -8.86
CA GLU A 114 -7.08 -25.00 -8.55
C GLU A 114 -8.32 -24.88 -9.48
N GLU A 115 -8.63 -23.64 -9.93
CA GLU A 115 -9.68 -23.35 -10.91
C GLU A 115 -9.19 -23.46 -12.38
N GLY A 116 -7.96 -23.96 -12.59
CA GLY A 116 -7.37 -24.14 -13.93
C GLY A 116 -6.87 -22.84 -14.58
N LEU A 117 -6.72 -21.77 -13.83
CA LEU A 117 -6.23 -20.48 -14.34
C LEU A 117 -4.77 -20.24 -13.93
N ARG A 118 -3.88 -20.08 -14.92
CA ARG A 118 -2.49 -19.69 -14.69
C ARG A 118 -2.38 -18.16 -14.51
N VAL A 119 -1.82 -17.75 -13.39
CA VAL A 119 -1.59 -16.33 -13.05
C VAL A 119 -0.18 -15.94 -13.45
N THR A 120 -0.03 -14.97 -14.36
CA THR A 120 1.27 -14.42 -14.77
C THR A 120 1.83 -13.49 -13.67
N ALA A 121 3.13 -13.17 -13.72
CA ALA A 121 3.76 -12.23 -12.79
C ALA A 121 3.03 -10.88 -12.77
N ALA A 122 2.75 -10.29 -13.93
CA ALA A 122 2.03 -9.01 -14.02
C ALA A 122 0.63 -9.05 -13.38
N VAL A 123 -0.08 -10.19 -13.47
CA VAL A 123 -1.37 -10.36 -12.79
C VAL A 123 -1.18 -10.51 -11.29
N ALA A 124 -0.12 -11.21 -10.84
CA ALA A 124 0.21 -11.32 -9.43
C ALA A 124 0.53 -9.96 -8.81
N ASP A 125 1.28 -9.11 -9.50
CA ASP A 125 1.58 -7.73 -9.08
C ASP A 125 0.30 -6.89 -8.94
N GLN A 126 -0.65 -7.04 -9.87
CA GLN A 126 -1.97 -6.37 -9.78
C GLN A 126 -2.80 -6.89 -8.59
N VAL A 127 -2.75 -8.17 -8.29
CA VAL A 127 -3.39 -8.76 -7.09
C VAL A 127 -2.79 -8.18 -5.83
N GLU A 128 -1.46 -8.14 -5.72
CA GLU A 128 -0.77 -7.55 -4.56
C GLU A 128 -1.07 -6.05 -4.41
N ALA A 129 -1.07 -5.30 -5.52
CA ALA A 129 -1.44 -3.89 -5.52
C ALA A 129 -2.89 -3.69 -5.03
N THR A 130 -3.83 -4.54 -5.45
CA THR A 130 -5.24 -4.49 -5.02
C THR A 130 -5.39 -4.79 -3.53
N LEU A 131 -4.69 -5.81 -3.01
CA LEU A 131 -4.66 -6.12 -1.59
C LEU A 131 -4.06 -4.97 -0.78
N THR A 132 -2.97 -4.38 -1.27
CA THR A 132 -2.33 -3.21 -0.66
C THR A 132 -3.28 -2.00 -0.64
N ALA A 133 -4.01 -1.73 -1.72
CA ALA A 133 -5.00 -0.68 -1.77
C ALA A 133 -6.09 -0.87 -0.70
N GLY A 134 -6.60 -2.09 -0.53
CA GLY A 134 -7.58 -2.42 0.51
C GLY A 134 -7.07 -2.23 1.94
N MET A 135 -5.76 -2.36 2.18
CA MET A 135 -5.15 -2.10 3.50
C MET A 135 -4.96 -0.60 3.76
N VAL A 136 -4.56 0.16 2.74
CA VAL A 136 -4.26 1.59 2.86
C VAL A 136 -5.54 2.42 2.93
N ASP A 137 -6.56 2.03 2.18
CA ASP A 137 -7.81 2.76 2.04
C ASP A 137 -9.01 1.91 2.48
N GLU A 138 -9.85 2.45 3.36
CA GLU A 138 -11.02 1.75 3.89
C GLU A 138 -12.07 1.49 2.82
N LEU A 139 -12.26 2.43 1.88
CA LEU A 139 -13.21 2.28 0.79
C LEU A 139 -12.80 1.15 -0.15
N CYS A 140 -11.50 1.09 -0.48
CA CYS A 140 -10.91 -0.03 -1.21
C CYS A 140 -11.07 -1.36 -0.45
N GLY A 141 -10.91 -1.35 0.88
CA GLY A 141 -11.14 -2.53 1.73
C GLY A 141 -12.59 -3.03 1.69
N ARG A 142 -13.55 -2.11 1.68
CA ARG A 142 -14.98 -2.44 1.52
C ARG A 142 -15.28 -2.98 0.12
N ALA A 143 -14.72 -2.35 -0.92
CA ALA A 143 -14.84 -2.82 -2.31
C ALA A 143 -14.27 -4.25 -2.47
N LEU A 144 -13.13 -4.53 -1.85
CA LEU A 144 -12.50 -5.83 -1.85
C LEU A 144 -13.38 -6.90 -1.19
N ARG A 145 -13.96 -6.61 0.00
CA ARG A 145 -14.88 -7.53 0.69
C ARG A 145 -16.14 -7.86 -0.12
N SER A 146 -16.54 -6.98 -1.02
CA SER A 146 -17.71 -7.24 -1.85
C SER A 146 -17.54 -8.45 -2.77
N GLY A 147 -16.29 -8.78 -3.16
CA GLY A 147 -16.00 -9.84 -4.11
C GLY A 147 -16.61 -9.59 -5.50
N LEU A 148 -16.88 -8.33 -5.83
CA LEU A 148 -17.52 -7.90 -7.08
C LEU A 148 -16.63 -6.92 -7.86
N LEU A 149 -15.31 -7.08 -7.76
CA LEU A 149 -14.35 -6.30 -8.52
C LEU A 149 -14.40 -6.66 -10.01
N VAL A 150 -14.33 -5.67 -10.86
CA VAL A 150 -14.17 -5.83 -12.32
C VAL A 150 -12.80 -5.39 -12.80
N ALA A 151 -12.09 -4.58 -12.04
CA ALA A 151 -10.74 -4.13 -12.31
C ALA A 151 -9.89 -4.19 -11.04
N ALA A 152 -8.56 -4.28 -11.22
CA ALA A 152 -7.62 -4.17 -10.12
C ALA A 152 -7.65 -2.76 -9.53
N LEU A 153 -7.50 -2.65 -8.22
CA LEU A 153 -7.30 -1.39 -7.51
C LEU A 153 -5.81 -1.10 -7.38
N ALA A 154 -5.41 0.14 -7.61
CA ALA A 154 -4.04 0.58 -7.41
C ALA A 154 -4.03 1.93 -6.71
N THR A 155 -3.24 2.06 -5.65
CA THR A 155 -3.05 3.32 -4.91
C THR A 155 -1.58 3.72 -4.94
N THR A 156 -1.30 5.02 -4.97
CA THR A 156 0.05 5.56 -4.77
C THR A 156 0.53 5.42 -3.32
N GLY A 157 -0.38 5.06 -2.40
CA GLY A 157 -0.08 4.90 -0.97
C GLY A 157 0.02 6.20 -0.18
N VAL A 158 -0.20 7.35 -0.82
CA VAL A 158 -0.12 8.68 -0.19
C VAL A 158 -1.52 9.26 0.02
N ASP A 159 -2.36 9.22 -1.03
CA ASP A 159 -3.71 9.75 -0.98
C ASP A 159 -4.76 8.64 -1.06
N PRO A 160 -5.91 8.79 -0.38
CA PRO A 160 -7.04 7.87 -0.56
C PRO A 160 -7.51 7.89 -2.00
N MET A 161 -7.99 6.74 -2.49
CA MET A 161 -8.53 6.63 -3.84
C MET A 161 -9.85 7.39 -3.93
N ALA A 162 -10.07 8.09 -5.05
CA ALA A 162 -11.34 8.79 -5.25
C ALA A 162 -12.51 7.78 -5.28
N GLU A 163 -13.63 8.12 -4.64
CA GLU A 163 -14.80 7.25 -4.56
C GLU A 163 -15.31 6.83 -5.95
N ALA A 164 -15.23 7.74 -6.91
CA ALA A 164 -15.60 7.47 -8.30
C ALA A 164 -14.73 6.38 -8.96
N ASP A 165 -13.42 6.34 -8.64
CA ASP A 165 -12.50 5.35 -9.18
C ASP A 165 -12.73 3.98 -8.55
N VAL A 166 -13.01 3.94 -7.24
CA VAL A 166 -13.38 2.69 -6.54
C VAL A 166 -14.71 2.16 -7.07
N ALA A 167 -15.72 3.02 -7.25
CA ALA A 167 -17.01 2.65 -7.84
C ALA A 167 -16.84 2.15 -9.29
N ALA A 168 -15.93 2.76 -10.07
CA ALA A 168 -15.62 2.33 -11.44
C ALA A 168 -14.92 0.93 -11.48
N ALA A 169 -14.24 0.54 -10.42
CA ALA A 169 -13.62 -0.79 -10.32
C ALA A 169 -14.60 -1.89 -9.86
N LEU A 170 -15.81 -1.53 -9.43
CA LEU A 170 -16.85 -2.47 -9.02
C LEU A 170 -17.82 -2.82 -10.16
N ALA A 171 -18.43 -3.97 -10.06
CA ALA A 171 -19.50 -4.39 -10.96
C ALA A 171 -20.73 -3.50 -10.84
N LEU A 172 -21.00 -3.08 -9.61
CA LEU A 172 -22.13 -2.25 -9.19
C LEU A 172 -21.64 -1.27 -8.12
N PRO A 173 -21.96 0.04 -8.21
CA PRO A 173 -21.58 1.00 -7.17
C PRO A 173 -22.13 0.63 -5.78
N GLU A 174 -23.31 0.02 -5.73
CA GLU A 174 -24.01 -0.41 -4.52
C GLU A 174 -23.30 -1.57 -3.80
N ALA A 175 -22.31 -2.20 -4.45
CA ALA A 175 -21.54 -3.30 -3.87
C ALA A 175 -20.66 -2.90 -2.67
N LEU A 176 -20.43 -1.60 -2.43
CA LEU A 176 -19.63 -1.10 -1.30
C LEU A 176 -20.18 -1.48 0.10
N GLY A 177 -21.42 -1.89 0.21
CA GLY A 177 -22.03 -2.40 1.44
C GLY A 177 -22.25 -3.91 1.46
N PHE A 178 -21.91 -4.57 0.36
CA PHE A 178 -22.09 -6.01 0.18
C PHE A 178 -20.87 -6.79 0.68
N SER A 179 -21.09 -8.05 1.06
CA SER A 179 -20.03 -9.01 1.40
C SER A 179 -20.24 -10.26 0.60
N ALA A 180 -19.22 -10.69 -0.13
CA ALA A 180 -19.25 -11.90 -0.95
C ALA A 180 -19.70 -13.14 -0.15
N THR A 181 -20.47 -14.01 -0.76
CA THR A 181 -20.83 -15.29 -0.17
C THR A 181 -19.62 -16.24 -0.20
N PRO A 182 -19.25 -16.86 0.92
CA PRO A 182 -18.20 -17.88 0.95
C PRO A 182 -18.51 -19.01 -0.02
N ARG A 183 -17.47 -19.53 -0.67
CA ARG A 183 -17.61 -20.63 -1.64
C ARG A 183 -16.54 -21.68 -1.38
N GLU A 184 -16.96 -22.90 -1.17
CA GLU A 184 -16.07 -24.05 -1.05
C GLU A 184 -15.40 -24.39 -2.39
N ALA A 185 -14.23 -25.06 -2.33
CA ALA A 185 -13.59 -25.60 -3.51
C ALA A 185 -14.57 -26.55 -4.23
N PRO A 186 -14.64 -26.51 -5.57
CA PRO A 186 -15.34 -27.58 -6.26
C PRO A 186 -14.68 -28.89 -5.82
N GLU A 187 -15.50 -29.82 -5.34
CA GLU A 187 -14.98 -31.18 -5.15
C GLU A 187 -14.36 -31.63 -6.48
N PRO A 188 -13.11 -32.13 -6.46
CA PRO A 188 -12.52 -32.64 -7.69
C PRO A 188 -13.46 -33.71 -8.25
N GLY A 189 -14.21 -33.33 -9.27
CA GLY A 189 -15.11 -34.26 -9.96
C GLY A 189 -14.26 -35.44 -10.35
N ARG A 190 -14.61 -36.64 -9.85
CA ARG A 190 -13.96 -37.87 -10.31
C ARG A 190 -14.14 -37.92 -11.81
N PRO A 191 -13.06 -37.85 -12.61
CA PRO A 191 -13.19 -37.98 -14.05
C PRO A 191 -13.75 -39.34 -14.31
N ASP A 192 -14.83 -39.42 -15.13
CA ASP A 192 -15.38 -40.66 -15.62
C ASP A 192 -14.41 -41.25 -16.66
N LEU A 193 -13.36 -41.87 -16.14
CA LEU A 193 -12.28 -42.47 -16.92
C LEU A 193 -12.77 -43.73 -17.54
N ARG A 194 -13.40 -43.65 -18.74
CA ARG A 194 -13.43 -44.75 -19.65
C ARG A 194 -12.02 -44.95 -20.18
N VAL A 195 -11.37 -45.97 -19.62
CA VAL A 195 -10.06 -46.43 -20.10
C VAL A 195 -10.23 -46.97 -21.51
N VAL A 196 -9.96 -46.14 -22.52
CA VAL A 196 -9.56 -46.62 -23.83
C VAL A 196 -8.05 -46.89 -23.73
N PRO A 197 -7.57 -48.11 -23.85
CA PRO A 197 -6.13 -48.38 -23.75
C PRO A 197 -5.41 -47.69 -24.93
N ASP A 198 -4.79 -46.56 -24.66
CA ASP A 198 -3.86 -45.93 -25.60
C ASP A 198 -2.50 -46.58 -25.36
N PRO A 199 -1.94 -47.34 -26.33
CA PRO A 199 -0.66 -48.02 -26.19
C PRO A 199 0.52 -47.03 -25.94
N ASP A 200 0.36 -45.74 -26.28
CA ASP A 200 1.39 -44.70 -26.12
C ASP A 200 1.15 -43.84 -24.86
N ALA A 201 0.12 -44.11 -24.05
CA ALA A 201 -0.25 -43.29 -22.91
C ALA A 201 0.89 -43.17 -21.89
N ALA A 202 1.64 -44.23 -21.64
CA ALA A 202 2.78 -44.25 -20.74
C ALA A 202 3.93 -43.34 -21.25
N GLN A 203 4.18 -43.37 -22.55
CA GLN A 203 5.23 -42.59 -23.18
C GLN A 203 4.89 -41.09 -23.25
N LYS A 204 3.60 -40.77 -23.53
CA LYS A 204 3.06 -39.41 -23.48
C LYS A 204 3.11 -38.85 -22.06
N ALA A 205 2.79 -39.68 -21.06
CA ALA A 205 2.87 -39.27 -19.65
C ALA A 205 4.29 -38.98 -19.21
N VAL A 206 5.29 -39.77 -19.67
CA VAL A 206 6.71 -39.52 -19.40
C VAL A 206 7.18 -38.25 -20.10
N SER A 207 6.85 -38.03 -21.37
CA SER A 207 7.22 -36.77 -22.08
C SER A 207 6.62 -35.58 -21.41
N SER A 208 5.33 -35.60 -21.06
CA SER A 208 4.67 -34.49 -20.35
C SER A 208 5.26 -34.24 -18.95
N ALA A 209 5.68 -35.30 -18.25
CA ALA A 209 6.37 -35.15 -16.97
C ALA A 209 7.76 -34.53 -17.15
N GLN A 210 8.50 -34.93 -18.20
CA GLN A 210 9.80 -34.34 -18.53
C GLN A 210 9.71 -32.87 -18.91
N GLU A 211 8.72 -32.49 -19.74
CA GLU A 211 8.45 -31.08 -20.08
C GLU A 211 8.17 -30.24 -18.84
N ARG A 212 7.35 -30.76 -17.92
CA ARG A 212 7.06 -30.08 -16.64
C ARG A 212 8.27 -29.94 -15.73
N VAL A 213 9.17 -30.92 -15.72
CA VAL A 213 10.43 -30.82 -14.96
C VAL A 213 11.31 -29.74 -15.56
N THR A 214 11.48 -29.73 -16.89
CA THR A 214 12.28 -28.69 -17.57
C THR A 214 11.72 -27.29 -17.35
N GLU A 215 10.38 -27.13 -17.42
CA GLU A 215 9.72 -25.83 -17.12
C GLU A 215 9.95 -25.41 -15.65
N ALA A 216 9.79 -26.33 -14.70
CA ALA A 216 10.01 -26.05 -13.29
C ALA A 216 11.48 -25.75 -12.94
N GLU A 217 12.43 -26.37 -13.66
CA GLU A 217 13.87 -26.06 -13.53
C GLU A 217 14.18 -24.67 -14.07
N ALA A 218 13.57 -24.25 -15.18
CA ALA A 218 13.71 -22.90 -15.73
C ALA A 218 13.11 -21.85 -14.79
N ASP A 219 11.89 -22.07 -14.30
CA ASP A 219 11.23 -21.19 -13.34
C ASP A 219 12.05 -21.06 -12.04
N ARG A 220 12.65 -22.17 -11.58
CA ARG A 220 13.53 -22.15 -10.41
C ARG A 220 14.82 -21.37 -10.66
N ALA A 221 15.43 -21.50 -11.85
CA ALA A 221 16.63 -20.76 -12.19
C ALA A 221 16.36 -19.25 -12.21
N GLU A 222 15.27 -18.82 -12.86
CA GLU A 222 14.85 -17.42 -12.90
C GLU A 222 14.57 -16.87 -11.49
N ALA A 223 13.84 -17.62 -10.67
CA ALA A 223 13.56 -17.20 -9.29
C ALA A 223 14.83 -17.12 -8.42
N THR A 224 15.82 -17.98 -8.67
CA THR A 224 17.10 -17.97 -7.96
C THR A 224 17.93 -16.74 -8.35
N GLU A 225 17.94 -16.37 -9.63
CA GLU A 225 18.61 -15.18 -10.13
C GLU A 225 17.98 -13.91 -9.55
N ALA A 226 16.66 -13.80 -9.61
CA ALA A 226 15.91 -12.69 -9.02
C ALA A 226 16.16 -12.55 -7.51
N LEU A 227 16.22 -13.67 -6.77
CA LEU A 227 16.57 -13.66 -5.35
C LEU A 227 17.99 -13.12 -5.11
N ALA A 228 18.95 -13.55 -5.91
CA ALA A 228 20.34 -13.10 -5.79
C ALA A 228 20.47 -11.58 -6.06
N GLU A 229 19.74 -11.05 -7.04
CA GLU A 229 19.68 -9.61 -7.31
C GLU A 229 19.10 -8.83 -6.13
N LEU A 230 17.98 -9.30 -5.58
CA LEU A 230 17.33 -8.66 -4.42
C LEU A 230 18.21 -8.71 -3.16
N ASP A 231 18.93 -9.81 -2.93
CA ASP A 231 19.88 -9.93 -1.82
C ASP A 231 21.07 -8.97 -1.99
N ALA A 232 21.55 -8.79 -3.21
CA ALA A 232 22.61 -7.82 -3.52
C ALA A 232 22.10 -6.37 -3.32
N GLU A 233 20.88 -6.07 -3.73
CA GLU A 233 20.28 -4.75 -3.51
C GLU A 233 20.04 -4.50 -2.02
N ARG A 234 19.51 -5.47 -1.28
CA ARG A 234 19.37 -5.39 0.17
C ARG A 234 20.68 -5.04 0.85
N SER A 235 21.75 -5.75 0.49
CA SER A 235 23.08 -5.52 1.06
C SER A 235 23.60 -4.10 0.78
N ARG A 236 23.35 -3.57 -0.42
CA ARG A 236 23.69 -2.17 -0.78
C ARG A 236 22.89 -1.16 0.06
N LEU A 237 21.60 -1.40 0.26
CA LEU A 237 20.74 -0.54 1.06
C LEU A 237 21.13 -0.59 2.55
N GLU A 238 21.49 -1.75 3.08
CA GLU A 238 22.02 -1.90 4.44
C GLU A 238 23.32 -1.11 4.62
N ALA A 239 24.27 -1.24 3.70
CA ALA A 239 25.51 -0.47 3.72
C ALA A 239 25.24 1.06 3.63
N ARG A 240 24.30 1.48 2.78
CA ARG A 240 23.93 2.88 2.68
C ARG A 240 23.26 3.40 3.98
N THR A 241 22.46 2.58 4.63
CA THR A 241 21.85 2.90 5.92
C THR A 241 22.91 3.15 6.99
N LEU A 242 23.92 2.29 7.09
CA LEU A 242 25.04 2.45 8.01
C LEU A 242 25.83 3.73 7.73
N GLN A 243 26.08 4.03 6.45
CA GLN A 243 26.77 5.26 6.06
C GLN A 243 25.99 6.50 6.47
N LEU A 244 24.67 6.53 6.22
CA LEU A 244 23.82 7.66 6.60
C LEU A 244 23.71 7.81 8.12
N GLN A 245 23.73 6.71 8.88
CA GLN A 245 23.76 6.75 10.34
C GLN A 245 25.07 7.38 10.85
N ALA A 246 26.21 7.00 10.27
CA ALA A 246 27.50 7.59 10.64
C ALA A 246 27.58 9.09 10.32
N GLU A 247 27.05 9.50 9.15
CA GLU A 247 26.96 10.90 8.75
C GLU A 247 26.06 11.71 9.69
N LEU A 248 24.95 11.11 10.14
CA LEU A 248 24.02 11.74 11.08
C LEU A 248 24.67 11.94 12.47
N GLU A 249 25.46 10.97 12.95
CA GLU A 249 26.21 11.11 14.19
C GLU A 249 27.28 12.21 14.10
N GLU A 250 27.99 12.28 12.97
CA GLU A 250 28.97 13.34 12.73
C GLU A 250 28.32 14.74 12.68
N LEU A 251 27.18 14.86 12.01
CA LEU A 251 26.43 16.11 11.96
C LEU A 251 25.94 16.53 13.35
N ARG A 252 25.46 15.59 14.16
CA ARG A 252 25.06 15.88 15.56
C ARG A 252 26.22 16.39 16.40
N ARG A 253 27.39 15.75 16.28
CA ARG A 253 28.59 16.21 16.98
C ARG A 253 28.94 17.65 16.57
N ARG A 254 28.98 17.92 15.26
CA ARG A 254 29.26 19.28 14.75
C ARG A 254 28.24 20.31 15.19
N THR A 255 26.96 19.92 15.28
CA THR A 255 25.92 20.81 15.82
C THR A 255 26.23 21.19 17.28
N GLY A 256 26.57 20.20 18.11
CA GLY A 256 26.96 20.44 19.49
C GLY A 256 28.21 21.32 19.64
N ASP A 257 29.23 21.13 18.78
CA ASP A 257 30.42 21.94 18.77
C ASP A 257 30.08 23.44 18.46
N VAL A 258 29.22 23.69 17.45
CA VAL A 258 28.77 25.04 17.09
C VAL A 258 27.85 25.64 18.15
N GLU A 259 26.98 24.86 18.77
CA GLU A 259 26.16 25.35 19.90
C GLU A 259 27.04 25.86 21.08
N ALA A 260 28.07 25.08 21.42
CA ALA A 260 29.02 25.49 22.47
C ALA A 260 29.81 26.77 22.09
N GLU A 261 30.22 26.90 20.82
CA GLU A 261 30.89 28.11 20.32
C GLU A 261 29.94 29.34 20.36
N CYS A 262 28.66 29.13 20.06
CA CYS A 262 27.65 30.20 20.18
C CYS A 262 27.47 30.65 21.63
N GLU A 263 27.40 29.73 22.61
CA GLU A 263 27.33 30.06 24.03
C GLU A 263 28.55 30.87 24.48
N GLU A 264 29.78 30.50 24.07
CA GLU A 264 31.00 31.22 24.39
C GLU A 264 30.96 32.65 23.84
N VAL A 265 30.55 32.85 22.58
CA VAL A 265 30.42 34.17 21.95
C VAL A 265 29.33 35.00 22.63
N GLU A 266 28.23 34.43 23.06
CA GLU A 266 27.19 35.13 23.80
C GLU A 266 27.67 35.59 25.16
N GLU A 267 28.48 34.81 25.89
CA GLU A 267 29.13 35.22 27.15
C GLU A 267 30.12 36.38 26.93
N GLU A 268 30.97 36.29 25.90
CA GLU A 268 31.89 37.38 25.55
C GLU A 268 31.13 38.65 25.17
N ALA A 269 30.06 38.56 24.40
CA ALA A 269 29.23 39.70 24.03
C ALA A 269 28.59 40.38 25.25
N ALA A 270 28.14 39.62 26.24
CA ALA A 270 27.59 40.17 27.48
C ALA A 270 28.64 40.96 28.26
N ILE A 271 29.88 40.46 28.36
CA ILE A 271 31.01 41.18 29.02
C ILE A 271 31.31 42.48 28.30
N VAL A 272 31.40 42.44 26.96
CA VAL A 272 31.67 43.68 26.17
C VAL A 272 30.52 44.67 26.29
N GLU A 273 29.27 44.23 26.41
CA GLU A 273 28.14 45.14 26.63
C GLU A 273 28.19 45.84 27.99
N GLU A 274 28.57 45.11 29.05
CA GLU A 274 28.80 45.73 30.40
C GLU A 274 29.92 46.78 30.36
N GLU A 275 31.07 46.44 29.77
CA GLU A 275 32.19 47.36 29.60
C GLU A 275 31.81 48.62 28.80
N ARG A 276 31.01 48.43 27.74
CA ARG A 276 30.48 49.55 26.94
C ARG A 276 29.59 50.48 27.77
N ASP A 277 28.72 49.90 28.56
CA ASP A 277 27.80 50.69 29.41
C ASP A 277 28.54 51.49 30.51
N GLU A 278 29.60 50.90 31.11
CA GLU A 278 30.48 51.59 32.00
C GLU A 278 31.24 52.72 31.31
N ALA A 279 31.77 52.49 30.11
CA ALA A 279 32.43 53.49 29.31
C ALA A 279 31.49 54.66 28.94
N ALA A 280 30.24 54.30 28.53
CA ALA A 280 29.23 55.33 28.25
C ALA A 280 28.83 56.13 29.47
N ALA A 281 28.81 55.55 30.68
CA ALA A 281 28.58 56.25 31.93
C ALA A 281 29.76 57.20 32.29
N ARG A 282 31.00 56.79 32.00
CA ARG A 282 32.18 57.65 32.16
C ARG A 282 32.15 58.85 31.21
N VAL A 283 31.76 58.63 29.94
CA VAL A 283 31.61 59.75 28.98
C VAL A 283 30.59 60.79 29.49
N ARG A 284 29.37 60.27 29.89
CA ARG A 284 28.32 61.16 30.42
C ARG A 284 28.78 62.03 31.63
N ARG A 285 29.60 61.47 32.54
CA ARG A 285 30.16 62.23 33.68
C ARG A 285 31.17 63.28 33.21
N ALA A 286 32.07 62.90 32.32
CA ALA A 286 33.07 63.83 31.77
C ALA A 286 32.42 64.99 31.01
N ASP A 287 31.35 64.73 30.27
CA ASP A 287 30.59 65.78 29.58
C ASP A 287 29.92 66.75 30.57
N ALA A 288 29.35 66.22 31.64
CA ALA A 288 28.78 67.10 32.71
C ALA A 288 29.86 67.96 33.43
N ASP A 289 31.04 67.36 33.71
CA ASP A 289 32.15 68.04 34.29
C ASP A 289 32.70 69.14 33.35
N LEU A 290 32.81 68.82 32.06
CA LEU A 290 33.20 69.74 31.01
C LEU A 290 32.22 70.92 30.92
N ALA A 291 30.93 70.66 30.87
CA ALA A 291 29.90 71.69 30.84
C ALA A 291 30.01 72.66 32.07
N THR A 292 30.17 72.04 33.27
CA THR A 292 30.37 72.83 34.51
C THR A 292 31.62 73.72 34.49
N ALA A 293 32.72 73.17 33.97
CA ALA A 293 33.98 73.89 33.81
C ALA A 293 33.87 75.01 32.77
N GLN A 294 33.19 74.81 31.68
CA GLN A 294 32.91 75.81 30.64
C GLN A 294 32.06 76.96 31.20
N GLU A 295 31.00 76.67 31.95
CA GLU A 295 30.22 77.74 32.62
C GLU A 295 31.04 78.54 33.68
N ALA A 296 31.92 77.87 34.39
CA ALA A 296 32.83 78.59 35.36
C ALA A 296 33.79 79.46 34.63
N LEU A 297 34.36 79.05 33.51
CA LEU A 297 35.23 79.85 32.66
C LEU A 297 34.51 81.07 32.09
N GLU A 298 33.32 80.93 31.58
CA GLU A 298 32.48 82.02 31.08
C GLU A 298 32.19 83.06 32.17
N ARG A 299 31.81 82.58 33.38
CA ARG A 299 31.58 83.48 34.53
C ARG A 299 32.83 84.20 34.98
N ALA A 300 33.97 83.59 34.93
CA ALA A 300 35.26 84.26 35.26
C ALA A 300 35.66 85.27 34.19
N SER A 301 35.50 84.94 32.91
CA SER A 301 35.81 85.85 31.80
C SER A 301 34.91 87.13 31.74
N ALA A 302 33.60 86.94 32.14
CA ALA A 302 32.64 88.04 32.19
C ALA A 302 32.91 89.02 33.38
N ARG A 303 33.80 88.65 34.30
CA ARG A 303 34.20 89.50 35.45
C ARG A 303 35.55 90.17 35.27
N SER A 304 36.27 89.93 34.24
CA SER A 304 37.53 90.53 33.82
C SER A 304 37.27 91.70 32.87
#